data_cc75d38a794e736d9ed5cde22a25bfd2
#
_entry.id   cc75d38a794e736d9ed5cde22a25bfd2
#
_cell.length_a   1.000
_cell.length_b   1.000
_cell.length_c   1.000
_cell.angle_alpha   90.00
_cell.angle_beta   90.00
_cell.angle_gamma   90.00
#
_symmetry.space_group_name_H-M   'P 1'
#
loop_
_entity.id
_entity.type
_entity.pdbx_description
1 polymer ?
#
loop_
_entity_poly.entity_id
_entity_poly.type
_entity_poly.pdbx_seq_one_letter_code
_entity_poly.pdbx_strand_id
1 'polypeptide(L)'
;MRVLFLTLIGLLSLYSFGNAQEDYRTLAEIESQLTELKNLAPDHTSLKTLATSPGDKDVWMLKVGRGDEELTPGFLVLAGVDGTHPAGTHTVLGIAEKILTEEGLEGSRLMDRFYFYIVPVLSPDAYAQYHSDLRYERYFNARETDIDRDGRISEDPYNDLDGNGLITKVRIEDPSGTYTGHEKDDRVLVPVKDRKEASVLYRVISEGIDEDKDGEFNEDGEGGINLNMNFSFDYPAFKPGAGEHAVSEEENRALAEFLFERWNIYAVFSYTRENNLSHPVTYDARK
;
A
#
# COMPACT_ATOMS: atom_id res chain seq x y z
N MET A 1 -40.87 6.75 41.54
CA MET A 1 -40.79 7.37 40.20
C MET A 1 -39.45 8.05 39.89
N ARG A 2 -38.62 8.43 40.84
CA ARG A 2 -37.28 9.05 40.60
C ARG A 2 -36.13 8.06 40.34
N VAL A 3 -36.26 6.81 40.75
CA VAL A 3 -35.19 5.79 40.58
C VAL A 3 -35.22 5.16 39.19
N LEU A 4 -36.39 5.15 38.52
CA LEU A 4 -36.50 4.59 37.15
C LEU A 4 -35.90 5.50 36.07
N PHE A 5 -35.80 6.80 36.34
CA PHE A 5 -35.24 7.77 35.38
C PHE A 5 -33.70 7.77 35.32
N LEU A 6 -33.06 7.43 36.47
CA LEU A 6 -31.59 7.38 36.55
C LEU A 6 -31.01 6.09 35.92
N THR A 7 -31.77 4.99 35.94
CA THR A 7 -31.36 3.73 35.27
C THR A 7 -31.48 3.80 33.73
N LEU A 8 -32.41 4.59 33.22
CA LEU A 8 -32.57 4.77 31.77
C LEU A 8 -31.47 5.64 31.15
N ILE A 9 -30.99 6.65 31.88
CA ILE A 9 -29.87 7.51 31.46
C ILE A 9 -28.54 6.74 31.52
N GLY A 10 -28.37 5.84 32.50
CA GLY A 10 -27.18 4.98 32.58
C GLY A 10 -27.08 3.92 31.46
N LEU A 11 -28.22 3.45 30.94
CA LEU A 11 -28.25 2.50 29.83
C LEU A 11 -28.03 3.18 28.45
N LEU A 12 -28.43 4.44 28.29
CA LEU A 12 -28.18 5.20 27.09
C LEU A 12 -26.70 5.64 26.93
N SER A 13 -25.99 5.81 28.06
CA SER A 13 -24.57 6.18 28.01
C SER A 13 -23.64 4.99 27.73
N LEU A 14 -24.11 3.75 27.82
CA LEU A 14 -23.32 2.55 27.50
C LEU A 14 -23.36 2.18 25.99
N TYR A 15 -24.26 2.78 25.21
CA TYR A 15 -24.34 2.54 23.75
C TYR A 15 -23.49 3.49 22.92
N SER A 16 -22.75 4.43 23.50
CA SER A 16 -21.97 5.44 22.78
C SER A 16 -20.47 5.16 22.77
N PHE A 17 -20.01 4.01 23.21
CA PHE A 17 -18.60 3.58 23.10
C PHE A 17 -18.45 2.36 22.18
N GLY A 18 -19.11 2.38 21.04
CA GLY A 18 -18.97 1.36 20.02
C GLY A 18 -18.62 1.98 18.69
N ASN A 19 -17.38 1.73 18.24
CA ASN A 19 -16.90 1.88 16.86
C ASN A 19 -16.71 3.31 16.33
N ALA A 20 -15.65 3.97 16.77
CA ALA A 20 -15.04 5.10 16.07
C ALA A 20 -13.78 4.67 15.27
N GLN A 21 -13.65 3.39 14.94
CA GLN A 21 -12.64 2.91 14.02
C GLN A 21 -13.40 2.33 12.84
N GLU A 22 -13.67 3.17 11.84
CA GLU A 22 -14.04 2.66 10.51
C GLU A 22 -12.82 1.88 10.01
N ASP A 23 -13.00 0.58 9.82
CA ASP A 23 -11.97 -0.23 9.18
C ASP A 23 -11.76 0.30 7.76
N TYR A 24 -10.53 0.28 7.27
CA TYR A 24 -10.23 0.61 5.89
C TYR A 24 -10.98 -0.33 4.95
N ARG A 25 -11.45 0.22 3.82
CA ARG A 25 -12.24 -0.52 2.83
C ARG A 25 -11.43 -1.64 2.19
N THR A 26 -12.07 -2.77 1.98
CA THR A 26 -11.56 -3.87 1.16
C THR A 26 -11.52 -3.47 -0.32
N LEU A 27 -10.81 -4.22 -1.16
CA LEU A 27 -10.79 -3.99 -2.62
C LEU A 27 -12.19 -4.04 -3.22
N ALA A 28 -13.05 -4.96 -2.77
CA ALA A 28 -14.43 -5.06 -3.25
C ALA A 28 -15.28 -3.82 -2.88
N GLU A 29 -15.10 -3.28 -1.68
CA GLU A 29 -15.77 -2.05 -1.26
C GLU A 29 -15.25 -0.82 -2.02
N ILE A 30 -13.94 -0.78 -2.34
CA ILE A 30 -13.34 0.26 -3.19
C ILE A 30 -13.94 0.21 -4.60
N GLU A 31 -14.05 -0.97 -5.21
CA GLU A 31 -14.68 -1.17 -6.52
C GLU A 31 -16.15 -0.74 -6.51
N SER A 32 -16.90 -1.12 -5.47
CA SER A 32 -18.29 -0.69 -5.28
C SER A 32 -18.39 0.83 -5.21
N GLN A 33 -17.56 1.49 -4.40
CA GLN A 33 -17.54 2.94 -4.28
C GLN A 33 -17.16 3.63 -5.61
N LEU A 34 -16.17 3.12 -6.34
CA LEU A 34 -15.81 3.67 -7.65
C LEU A 34 -16.96 3.54 -8.65
N THR A 35 -17.71 2.45 -8.59
CA THR A 35 -18.91 2.24 -9.40
C THR A 35 -20.03 3.23 -9.02
N GLU A 36 -20.24 3.46 -7.74
CA GLU A 36 -21.18 4.46 -7.24
C GLU A 36 -20.78 5.86 -7.70
N LEU A 37 -19.51 6.25 -7.55
CA LEU A 37 -18.98 7.54 -7.99
C LEU A 37 -19.14 7.72 -9.50
N LYS A 38 -18.87 6.69 -10.30
CA LYS A 38 -19.13 6.73 -11.74
C LYS A 38 -20.60 7.02 -12.05
N ASN A 39 -21.53 6.44 -11.28
CA ASN A 39 -22.95 6.60 -11.50
C ASN A 39 -23.53 7.95 -11.06
N LEU A 40 -22.80 8.72 -10.23
CA LEU A 40 -23.20 10.09 -9.87
C LEU A 40 -23.18 11.05 -11.07
N ALA A 41 -22.24 10.87 -12.00
CA ALA A 41 -22.09 11.72 -13.16
C ALA A 41 -21.71 10.89 -14.41
N PRO A 42 -22.59 9.99 -14.92
CA PRO A 42 -22.23 8.97 -15.93
C PRO A 42 -21.75 9.58 -17.26
N ASP A 43 -22.19 10.80 -17.61
CA ASP A 43 -21.75 11.51 -18.82
C ASP A 43 -20.35 12.14 -18.68
N HIS A 44 -19.82 12.21 -17.45
CA HIS A 44 -18.56 12.90 -17.13
C HIS A 44 -17.54 11.99 -16.46
N THR A 45 -17.89 10.73 -16.31
CA THR A 45 -17.04 9.73 -15.65
C THR A 45 -16.91 8.46 -16.48
N SER A 46 -15.76 7.83 -16.38
CA SER A 46 -15.60 6.45 -16.86
C SER A 46 -14.73 5.66 -15.88
N LEU A 47 -15.08 4.41 -15.65
CA LEU A 47 -14.32 3.47 -14.84
C LEU A 47 -13.74 2.40 -15.76
N LYS A 48 -12.43 2.15 -15.64
CA LYS A 48 -11.76 1.10 -16.41
C LYS A 48 -10.69 0.41 -15.55
N THR A 49 -10.38 -0.82 -15.89
CA THR A 49 -9.19 -1.51 -15.43
C THR A 49 -7.98 -0.94 -16.16
N LEU A 50 -6.99 -0.48 -15.42
CA LEU A 50 -5.70 0.00 -15.96
C LEU A 50 -4.77 -1.19 -16.20
N ALA A 51 -4.70 -2.11 -15.25
CA ALA A 51 -3.94 -3.36 -15.30
C ALA A 51 -4.63 -4.43 -14.45
N THR A 52 -4.23 -5.68 -14.62
CA THR A 52 -4.50 -6.77 -13.68
C THR A 52 -3.18 -7.20 -13.06
N SER A 53 -3.13 -7.31 -11.74
CA SER A 53 -1.91 -7.69 -11.01
C SER A 53 -1.58 -9.18 -11.18
N PRO A 54 -0.36 -9.62 -10.83
CA PRO A 54 0.00 -11.03 -10.80
C PRO A 54 -0.92 -11.91 -9.91
N GLY A 55 -1.51 -11.34 -8.87
CA GLY A 55 -2.51 -12.00 -8.01
C GLY A 55 -3.94 -11.93 -8.53
N ASP A 56 -4.13 -11.66 -9.82
CA ASP A 56 -5.44 -11.61 -10.50
C ASP A 56 -6.40 -10.58 -9.87
N LYS A 57 -5.88 -9.39 -9.56
CA LYS A 57 -6.67 -8.27 -9.01
C LYS A 57 -6.57 -7.05 -9.91
N ASP A 58 -7.71 -6.40 -10.13
CA ASP A 58 -7.78 -5.23 -10.99
C ASP A 58 -7.22 -3.96 -10.34
N VAL A 59 -6.42 -3.24 -11.11
CA VAL A 59 -6.02 -1.86 -10.84
C VAL A 59 -7.04 -0.93 -11.49
N TRP A 60 -7.94 -0.37 -10.70
CA TRP A 60 -9.02 0.48 -11.20
C TRP A 60 -8.57 1.92 -11.41
N MET A 61 -9.03 2.52 -12.51
CA MET A 61 -8.91 3.96 -12.77
C MET A 61 -10.28 4.58 -13.04
N LEU A 62 -10.67 5.55 -12.22
CA LEU A 62 -11.81 6.41 -12.43
C LEU A 62 -11.35 7.69 -13.14
N LYS A 63 -11.89 7.96 -14.32
CA LYS A 63 -11.72 9.23 -15.03
C LYS A 63 -12.90 10.14 -14.73
N VAL A 64 -12.62 11.42 -14.44
CA VAL A 64 -13.63 12.45 -14.16
C VAL A 64 -13.25 13.70 -14.93
N GLY A 65 -14.18 14.28 -15.70
CA GLY A 65 -13.94 15.53 -16.41
C GLY A 65 -14.98 15.81 -17.49
N ARG A 66 -14.97 17.03 -18.01
CA ARG A 66 -15.88 17.51 -19.06
C ARG A 66 -15.09 18.09 -20.23
N GLY A 67 -15.71 18.06 -21.41
CA GLY A 67 -15.13 18.63 -22.62
C GLY A 67 -14.18 17.68 -23.35
N ASP A 68 -13.25 18.25 -24.09
CA ASP A 68 -12.26 17.52 -24.87
C ASP A 68 -11.09 17.08 -23.97
N GLU A 69 -10.92 15.77 -23.81
CA GLU A 69 -9.89 15.18 -22.94
C GLU A 69 -8.47 15.56 -23.39
N GLU A 70 -8.23 15.66 -24.70
CA GLU A 70 -6.88 15.93 -25.22
C GLU A 70 -6.47 17.39 -25.04
N LEU A 71 -7.45 18.30 -25.00
CA LEU A 71 -7.21 19.73 -24.90
C LEU A 71 -7.35 20.28 -23.47
N THR A 72 -7.89 19.48 -22.56
CA THR A 72 -8.13 19.89 -21.17
C THR A 72 -7.02 19.38 -20.26
N PRO A 73 -6.35 20.26 -19.47
CA PRO A 73 -5.31 19.80 -18.53
C PRO A 73 -5.82 18.73 -17.57
N GLY A 74 -5.00 17.71 -17.35
CA GLY A 74 -5.33 16.56 -16.50
C GLY A 74 -4.44 16.46 -15.27
N PHE A 75 -4.98 15.86 -14.23
CA PHE A 75 -4.27 15.48 -13.03
C PHE A 75 -4.38 13.97 -12.80
N LEU A 76 -3.25 13.30 -12.61
CA LEU A 76 -3.25 11.94 -12.07
C LEU A 76 -3.22 12.03 -10.54
N VAL A 77 -4.19 11.38 -9.89
CA VAL A 77 -4.31 11.29 -8.43
C VAL A 77 -4.17 9.82 -8.06
N LEU A 78 -3.08 9.48 -7.41
CA LEU A 78 -2.60 8.11 -7.22
C LEU A 78 -2.39 7.80 -5.74
N ALA A 79 -2.77 6.59 -5.31
CA ALA A 79 -2.40 6.01 -4.01
C ALA A 79 -2.15 4.50 -4.11
N GLY A 80 -1.83 3.89 -2.97
CA GLY A 80 -1.68 2.44 -2.88
C GLY A 80 -0.55 1.88 -3.75
N VAL A 81 0.53 2.62 -3.93
CA VAL A 81 1.75 2.13 -4.61
C VAL A 81 2.44 1.10 -3.73
N ASP A 82 2.44 1.32 -2.41
CA ASP A 82 2.71 0.31 -1.42
C ASP A 82 1.40 -0.05 -0.67
N GLY A 83 1.14 -1.32 -0.41
CA GLY A 83 -0.10 -1.78 0.21
C GLY A 83 -0.27 -1.38 1.68
N THR A 84 0.76 -0.83 2.30
CA THR A 84 0.81 -0.58 3.75
C THR A 84 0.25 0.80 4.14
N HIS A 85 -0.24 1.60 3.18
CA HIS A 85 -0.76 2.94 3.43
C HIS A 85 -2.22 3.14 2.97
N PRO A 86 -3.20 2.46 3.57
CA PRO A 86 -4.61 2.55 3.18
C PRO A 86 -5.21 3.95 3.36
N ALA A 87 -4.66 4.79 4.24
CA ALA A 87 -5.08 6.17 4.40
C ALA A 87 -4.93 7.01 3.12
N GLY A 88 -3.89 6.75 2.30
CA GLY A 88 -3.72 7.37 0.99
C GLY A 88 -4.87 7.01 0.05
N THR A 89 -5.22 5.74 -0.02
CA THR A 89 -6.36 5.22 -0.80
C THR A 89 -7.67 5.92 -0.42
N HIS A 90 -7.97 6.01 0.87
CA HIS A 90 -9.17 6.70 1.36
C HIS A 90 -9.16 8.19 1.04
N THR A 91 -8.01 8.84 1.12
CA THR A 91 -7.85 10.24 0.73
C THR A 91 -8.18 10.45 -0.75
N VAL A 92 -7.66 9.60 -1.61
CA VAL A 92 -7.90 9.66 -3.07
C VAL A 92 -9.37 9.42 -3.41
N LEU A 93 -10.03 8.46 -2.76
CA LEU A 93 -11.46 8.24 -2.90
C LEU A 93 -12.30 9.44 -2.41
N GLY A 94 -11.92 10.04 -1.28
CA GLY A 94 -12.56 11.25 -0.77
C GLY A 94 -12.39 12.46 -1.70
N ILE A 95 -11.25 12.59 -2.38
CA ILE A 95 -11.03 13.61 -3.41
C ILE A 95 -11.99 13.38 -4.59
N ALA A 96 -12.11 12.14 -5.06
CA ALA A 96 -13.05 11.78 -6.15
C ALA A 96 -14.49 12.13 -5.79
N GLU A 97 -14.92 11.76 -4.59
CA GLU A 97 -16.24 12.05 -4.07
C GLU A 97 -16.51 13.57 -4.02
N LYS A 98 -15.58 14.34 -3.47
CA LYS A 98 -15.70 15.81 -3.41
C LYS A 98 -15.83 16.46 -4.78
N ILE A 99 -15.02 16.03 -5.76
CA ILE A 99 -15.08 16.56 -7.13
C ILE A 99 -16.47 16.31 -7.74
N LEU A 100 -17.09 15.17 -7.41
CA LEU A 100 -18.37 14.75 -8.00
C LEU A 100 -19.60 15.24 -7.24
N THR A 101 -19.52 15.46 -5.91
CA THR A 101 -20.67 15.77 -5.06
C THR A 101 -20.78 17.21 -4.62
N GLU A 102 -19.69 17.99 -4.61
CA GLU A 102 -19.73 19.40 -4.25
C GLU A 102 -20.42 20.22 -5.35
N GLU A 103 -21.75 20.30 -5.26
CA GLU A 103 -22.58 21.09 -6.17
C GLU A 103 -22.30 22.60 -6.02
N GLY A 104 -22.04 23.22 -7.13
CA GLY A 104 -22.32 24.64 -7.32
C GLY A 104 -21.19 25.62 -7.11
N LEU A 105 -20.07 25.33 -6.44
CA LEU A 105 -19.02 26.33 -6.23
C LEU A 105 -17.60 25.90 -6.62
N GLU A 106 -17.16 24.71 -6.28
CA GLU A 106 -15.78 24.28 -6.57
C GLU A 106 -15.70 22.98 -7.37
N GLY A 107 -16.47 21.93 -7.03
CA GLY A 107 -16.40 20.65 -7.70
C GLY A 107 -16.79 20.69 -9.18
N SER A 108 -17.94 21.30 -9.51
CA SER A 108 -18.36 21.45 -10.90
C SER A 108 -17.41 22.32 -11.72
N ARG A 109 -16.82 23.35 -11.11
CA ARG A 109 -15.82 24.19 -11.77
C ARG A 109 -14.50 23.46 -12.02
N LEU A 110 -14.13 22.52 -11.16
CA LEU A 110 -12.93 21.71 -11.37
C LEU A 110 -13.12 20.77 -12.56
N MET A 111 -14.25 20.07 -12.66
CA MET A 111 -14.57 19.20 -13.80
C MET A 111 -14.69 19.94 -15.13
N ASP A 112 -15.07 21.22 -15.13
CA ASP A 112 -15.17 22.06 -16.33
C ASP A 112 -13.79 22.53 -16.83
N ARG A 113 -12.77 22.47 -15.97
CA ARG A 113 -11.44 23.01 -16.26
C ARG A 113 -10.35 21.96 -16.34
N PHE A 114 -10.57 20.81 -15.71
CA PHE A 114 -9.56 19.77 -15.57
C PHE A 114 -10.14 18.37 -15.73
N TYR A 115 -9.34 17.46 -16.24
CA TYR A 115 -9.56 16.04 -16.10
C TYR A 115 -8.84 15.48 -14.88
N PHE A 116 -9.45 14.51 -14.22
CA PHE A 116 -8.86 13.78 -13.10
C PHE A 116 -8.83 12.31 -13.47
N TYR A 117 -7.64 11.72 -13.37
CA TYR A 117 -7.40 10.30 -13.50
C TYR A 117 -7.07 9.76 -12.12
N ILE A 118 -7.95 8.97 -11.55
CA ILE A 118 -7.93 8.60 -10.14
C ILE A 118 -7.67 7.12 -10.02
N VAL A 119 -6.50 6.75 -9.45
CA VAL A 119 -6.08 5.37 -9.19
C VAL A 119 -5.91 5.21 -7.69
N PRO A 120 -6.93 4.69 -6.97
CA PRO A 120 -6.88 4.62 -5.51
C PRO A 120 -5.93 3.56 -4.98
N VAL A 121 -5.68 2.48 -5.73
CA VAL A 121 -4.78 1.38 -5.36
C VAL A 121 -4.01 0.93 -6.60
N LEU A 122 -2.70 1.17 -6.62
CA LEU A 122 -1.83 0.69 -7.70
C LEU A 122 -1.33 -0.73 -7.43
N SER A 123 -1.08 -1.09 -6.17
CA SER A 123 -0.64 -2.43 -5.74
C SER A 123 -1.77 -3.18 -5.02
N PRO A 124 -2.75 -3.76 -5.77
CA PRO A 124 -3.90 -4.39 -5.14
C PRO A 124 -3.54 -5.68 -4.38
N ASP A 125 -2.48 -6.39 -4.78
CA ASP A 125 -2.03 -7.58 -4.07
C ASP A 125 -1.51 -7.23 -2.67
N ALA A 126 -0.66 -6.22 -2.58
CA ALA A 126 -0.14 -5.75 -1.31
C ALA A 126 -1.26 -5.17 -0.43
N TYR A 127 -2.19 -4.41 -1.02
CA TYR A 127 -3.31 -3.84 -0.29
C TYR A 127 -4.25 -4.92 0.28
N ALA A 128 -4.51 -6.00 -0.49
CA ALA A 128 -5.38 -7.10 -0.05
C ALA A 128 -4.87 -7.81 1.21
N GLN A 129 -3.55 -7.83 1.42
CA GLN A 129 -2.93 -8.44 2.61
C GLN A 129 -3.38 -7.79 3.92
N TYR A 130 -3.70 -6.50 3.90
CA TYR A 130 -4.22 -5.78 5.07
C TYR A 130 -5.54 -6.37 5.58
N HIS A 131 -6.34 -6.98 4.69
CA HIS A 131 -7.65 -7.56 4.98
C HIS A 131 -7.65 -9.10 5.00
N SER A 132 -6.48 -9.73 4.89
CA SER A 132 -6.38 -11.18 4.96
C SER A 132 -6.49 -11.69 6.39
N ASP A 133 -6.84 -12.98 6.55
CA ASP A 133 -6.87 -13.64 7.86
C ASP A 133 -5.48 -13.69 8.49
N LEU A 134 -4.45 -13.92 7.68
CA LEU A 134 -3.05 -13.86 8.07
C LEU A 134 -2.49 -12.49 7.70
N ARG A 135 -2.16 -11.66 8.69
CA ARG A 135 -1.78 -10.26 8.52
C ARG A 135 -0.29 -10.04 8.70
N TYR A 136 0.29 -9.34 7.73
CA TYR A 136 1.64 -8.80 7.81
C TYR A 136 1.78 -7.57 6.90
N GLU A 137 2.81 -6.76 7.11
CA GLU A 137 3.11 -5.64 6.19
C GLU A 137 3.63 -6.19 4.87
N ARG A 138 2.85 -6.07 3.81
CA ARG A 138 3.22 -6.47 2.46
C ARG A 138 3.51 -5.27 1.59
N TYR A 139 4.72 -5.23 1.02
CA TYR A 139 5.17 -4.18 0.10
C TYR A 139 5.23 -4.63 -1.36
N PHE A 140 5.00 -5.90 -1.61
CA PHE A 140 5.26 -6.57 -2.88
C PHE A 140 3.95 -7.03 -3.51
N ASN A 141 3.90 -7.07 -4.84
CA ASN A 141 2.79 -7.70 -5.55
C ASN A 141 2.83 -9.24 -5.39
N ALA A 142 1.95 -9.97 -6.08
CA ALA A 142 1.88 -11.43 -5.95
C ALA A 142 2.70 -12.17 -7.03
N ARG A 143 3.72 -11.54 -7.60
CA ARG A 143 4.60 -12.24 -8.53
C ARG A 143 5.39 -13.31 -7.77
N GLU A 144 5.38 -14.50 -8.30
CA GLU A 144 6.25 -15.56 -7.82
C GLU A 144 7.71 -15.20 -8.08
N THR A 145 8.55 -15.30 -7.07
CA THR A 145 9.98 -14.94 -7.13
C THR A 145 10.82 -15.98 -6.40
N ASP A 146 12.02 -16.15 -6.89
CA ASP A 146 13.12 -16.88 -6.28
C ASP A 146 14.10 -15.80 -5.77
N ILE A 147 13.97 -15.43 -4.50
CA ILE A 147 14.67 -14.28 -3.92
C ILE A 147 16.13 -14.62 -3.62
N ASP A 148 16.41 -15.80 -3.10
CA ASP A 148 17.75 -16.28 -2.76
C ASP A 148 18.49 -16.87 -3.96
N ARG A 149 17.76 -17.21 -5.05
CA ARG A 149 18.27 -17.73 -6.33
C ARG A 149 18.83 -19.16 -6.26
N ASP A 150 18.21 -19.99 -5.47
CA ASP A 150 18.51 -21.39 -5.38
C ASP A 150 17.89 -22.23 -6.52
N GLY A 151 16.91 -21.66 -7.24
CA GLY A 151 16.19 -22.26 -8.36
C GLY A 151 14.82 -22.83 -8.00
N ARG A 152 14.38 -22.63 -6.77
CA ARG A 152 13.02 -22.89 -6.33
C ARG A 152 12.26 -21.56 -6.24
N ILE A 153 10.96 -21.61 -6.17
CA ILE A 153 10.11 -20.40 -6.17
C ILE A 153 9.13 -20.51 -5.01
N SER A 154 9.04 -19.44 -4.23
CA SER A 154 8.06 -19.31 -3.15
C SER A 154 8.17 -20.42 -2.10
N GLU A 155 9.40 -20.79 -1.73
CA GLU A 155 9.66 -21.71 -0.63
C GLU A 155 9.81 -20.97 0.70
N ASP A 156 9.67 -21.70 1.81
CA ASP A 156 9.69 -21.20 3.17
C ASP A 156 8.80 -19.95 3.37
N PRO A 157 7.50 -20.03 3.04
CA PRO A 157 6.57 -18.92 3.23
C PRO A 157 6.38 -18.60 4.72
N TYR A 158 5.84 -17.45 5.01
CA TYR A 158 5.46 -17.09 6.38
C TYR A 158 4.38 -18.02 6.93
N ASN A 159 4.60 -18.54 8.15
CA ASN A 159 3.66 -19.39 8.85
C ASN A 159 3.28 -18.76 10.20
N ASP A 160 1.98 -18.69 10.49
CA ASP A 160 1.46 -18.30 11.81
C ASP A 160 1.56 -19.50 12.76
N LEU A 161 2.63 -19.55 13.55
CA LEU A 161 2.95 -20.70 14.39
C LEU A 161 2.16 -20.71 15.72
N ASP A 162 1.74 -19.54 16.17
CA ASP A 162 0.99 -19.41 17.43
C ASP A 162 -0.52 -19.24 17.21
N GLY A 163 -0.98 -19.11 15.96
CA GLY A 163 -2.39 -19.04 15.59
C GLY A 163 -3.04 -17.70 15.93
N ASN A 164 -2.25 -16.62 16.05
CA ASN A 164 -2.77 -15.30 16.40
C ASN A 164 -3.26 -14.46 15.21
N GLY A 165 -3.10 -14.95 13.99
CA GLY A 165 -3.46 -14.28 12.73
C GLY A 165 -2.48 -13.18 12.31
N LEU A 166 -1.28 -13.13 12.90
CA LEU A 166 -0.24 -12.16 12.59
C LEU A 166 1.07 -12.87 12.31
N ILE A 167 1.82 -12.41 11.34
CA ILE A 167 3.23 -12.80 11.22
C ILE A 167 4.05 -11.89 12.11
N THR A 168 4.55 -12.46 13.19
CA THR A 168 5.33 -11.75 14.18
C THR A 168 6.84 -11.88 13.90
N LYS A 169 7.66 -11.17 14.69
CA LYS A 169 9.12 -11.27 14.61
C LYS A 169 9.64 -12.11 15.76
N VAL A 170 10.50 -13.06 15.44
CA VAL A 170 11.19 -13.91 16.40
C VAL A 170 12.61 -13.39 16.55
N ARG A 171 13.05 -13.18 17.80
CA ARG A 171 14.45 -12.90 18.09
C ARG A 171 15.15 -14.15 18.56
N ILE A 172 16.27 -14.45 17.94
CA ILE A 172 17.12 -15.60 18.26
C ILE A 172 18.45 -15.07 18.78
N GLU A 173 18.88 -15.54 19.93
CA GLU A 173 20.23 -15.24 20.44
C GLU A 173 21.26 -15.89 19.54
N ASP A 174 22.08 -15.06 18.90
CA ASP A 174 23.04 -15.50 17.89
C ASP A 174 24.29 -14.63 17.94
N PRO A 175 25.49 -15.19 18.14
CA PRO A 175 26.75 -14.43 18.13
C PRO A 175 26.98 -13.66 16.83
N SER A 176 26.37 -14.06 15.71
CA SER A 176 26.42 -13.34 14.42
C SER A 176 25.39 -12.24 14.28
N GLY A 177 24.44 -12.15 15.21
CA GLY A 177 23.31 -11.24 15.20
C GLY A 177 23.70 -9.76 14.99
N THR A 178 22.77 -8.99 14.47
CA THR A 178 22.96 -7.58 14.14
C THR A 178 22.14 -6.63 15.04
N TYR A 179 21.39 -7.19 15.97
CA TYR A 179 20.56 -6.47 16.93
C TYR A 179 20.99 -6.74 18.37
N THR A 180 20.67 -5.81 19.25
CA THR A 180 20.81 -5.96 20.72
C THR A 180 19.61 -5.31 21.41
N GLY A 181 19.36 -5.65 22.68
CA GLY A 181 18.32 -5.00 23.48
C GLY A 181 18.63 -3.54 23.71
N HIS A 182 17.58 -2.72 23.73
CA HIS A 182 17.72 -1.29 24.07
C HIS A 182 18.02 -1.14 25.57
N GLU A 183 18.88 -0.21 25.94
CA GLU A 183 19.35 0.01 27.33
C GLU A 183 18.25 0.16 28.39
N LYS A 184 17.09 0.75 27.99
CA LYS A 184 15.97 1.00 28.90
C LYS A 184 14.88 -0.07 28.87
N ASP A 185 14.81 -0.86 27.81
CA ASP A 185 13.83 -1.92 27.62
C ASP A 185 14.38 -2.96 26.65
N ASP A 186 14.81 -4.10 27.17
CA ASP A 186 15.42 -5.19 26.39
C ASP A 186 14.46 -5.90 25.44
N ARG A 187 13.15 -5.64 25.56
CA ARG A 187 12.15 -6.10 24.60
C ARG A 187 12.22 -5.34 23.27
N VAL A 188 12.78 -4.12 23.30
CA VAL A 188 13.01 -3.33 22.10
C VAL A 188 14.39 -3.62 21.55
N LEU A 189 14.45 -4.09 20.30
CA LEU A 189 15.71 -4.35 19.62
C LEU A 189 16.18 -3.11 18.85
N VAL A 190 17.48 -2.86 18.94
CA VAL A 190 18.16 -1.77 18.20
C VAL A 190 19.33 -2.36 17.42
N PRO A 191 19.65 -1.82 16.24
CA PRO A 191 20.85 -2.22 15.50
C PRO A 191 22.11 -2.04 16.33
N VAL A 192 22.99 -3.02 16.30
CA VAL A 192 24.27 -3.00 16.99
C VAL A 192 25.20 -2.00 16.32
N LYS A 193 25.67 -1.01 17.06
CA LYS A 193 26.66 -0.02 16.60
C LYS A 193 28.11 -0.53 16.79
N ASP A 194 28.38 -1.12 17.95
CA ASP A 194 29.67 -1.77 18.24
C ASP A 194 29.41 -3.14 18.89
N ARG A 195 29.84 -4.19 18.23
CA ARG A 195 29.67 -5.57 18.72
C ARG A 195 30.39 -5.86 20.04
N LYS A 196 31.43 -5.09 20.36
CA LYS A 196 32.19 -5.27 21.60
C LYS A 196 31.45 -4.74 22.83
N GLU A 197 30.51 -3.83 22.63
CA GLU A 197 29.72 -3.24 23.71
C GLU A 197 28.40 -3.96 23.95
N ALA A 198 27.97 -4.78 23.00
CA ALA A 198 26.71 -5.55 23.11
C ALA A 198 26.90 -6.76 24.01
N SER A 199 26.08 -6.87 25.06
CA SER A 199 26.10 -8.01 25.98
C SER A 199 25.51 -9.28 25.36
N VAL A 200 24.48 -9.13 24.55
CA VAL A 200 23.81 -10.20 23.81
C VAL A 200 23.51 -9.71 22.41
N LEU A 201 23.74 -10.57 21.43
CA LEU A 201 23.42 -10.31 20.04
C LEU A 201 22.23 -11.15 19.61
N TYR A 202 21.37 -10.57 18.78
CA TYR A 202 20.18 -11.24 18.28
C TYR A 202 20.13 -11.19 16.75
N ARG A 203 19.74 -12.31 16.13
CA ARG A 203 19.17 -12.39 14.80
C ARG A 203 17.64 -12.21 14.91
N VAL A 204 17.05 -11.50 13.99
CA VAL A 204 15.59 -11.32 13.92
C VAL A 204 15.10 -11.89 12.61
N ILE A 205 14.17 -12.81 12.72
CA ILE A 205 13.52 -13.43 11.56
C ILE A 205 12.00 -13.17 11.65
N SER A 206 11.30 -13.34 10.54
CA SER A 206 9.84 -13.45 10.56
C SER A 206 9.44 -14.82 11.08
N GLU A 207 8.23 -14.93 11.59
CA GLU A 207 7.65 -16.18 12.00
C GLU A 207 7.46 -17.11 10.79
N GLY A 208 7.95 -18.35 10.89
CA GLY A 208 7.95 -19.32 9.81
C GLY A 208 8.69 -20.59 10.17
N ILE A 209 8.67 -21.54 9.26
CA ILE A 209 9.33 -22.86 9.38
C ILE A 209 10.36 -22.95 8.26
N ASP A 210 11.53 -23.52 8.57
CA ASP A 210 12.50 -24.00 7.59
C ASP A 210 11.97 -25.34 7.04
N GLU A 211 11.30 -25.31 5.89
CA GLU A 211 10.60 -26.47 5.33
C GLU A 211 11.56 -27.43 4.62
N ASP A 212 12.62 -26.92 4.01
CA ASP A 212 13.60 -27.69 3.28
C ASP A 212 14.80 -28.14 4.14
N LYS A 213 14.97 -27.56 5.35
CA LYS A 213 15.94 -27.91 6.38
C LYS A 213 17.40 -27.58 6.03
N ASP A 214 17.57 -26.47 5.36
CA ASP A 214 18.88 -25.94 5.02
C ASP A 214 19.48 -25.05 6.14
N GLY A 215 18.64 -24.58 7.06
CA GLY A 215 19.01 -23.79 8.26
C GLY A 215 18.67 -22.30 8.13
N GLU A 216 18.18 -21.87 6.98
CA GLU A 216 17.59 -20.53 6.81
C GLU A 216 16.06 -20.57 7.01
N PHE A 217 15.40 -19.42 7.05
CA PHE A 217 13.98 -19.33 7.36
C PHE A 217 13.36 -18.21 6.53
N ASN A 218 12.22 -18.46 5.92
CA ASN A 218 11.47 -17.48 5.14
C ASN A 218 12.30 -16.87 4.00
N GLU A 219 13.03 -17.66 3.25
CA GLU A 219 14.02 -17.23 2.27
C GLU A 219 13.37 -16.46 1.12
N ASP A 220 12.32 -17.00 0.55
CA ASP A 220 11.49 -16.28 -0.42
C ASP A 220 10.44 -15.37 0.26
N GLY A 221 10.18 -15.58 1.55
CA GLY A 221 9.32 -14.75 2.37
C GLY A 221 7.92 -14.59 1.76
N GLU A 222 7.53 -13.34 1.51
CA GLU A 222 6.27 -13.04 0.83
C GLU A 222 6.37 -13.09 -0.69
N GLY A 223 7.58 -13.20 -1.23
CA GLY A 223 7.85 -13.10 -2.66
C GLY A 223 7.46 -11.73 -3.26
N GLY A 224 7.53 -11.63 -4.58
CA GLY A 224 6.95 -10.51 -5.31
C GLY A 224 7.90 -9.35 -5.58
N ILE A 225 7.33 -8.34 -6.23
CA ILE A 225 8.04 -7.13 -6.66
C ILE A 225 7.46 -5.90 -5.98
N ASN A 226 8.33 -5.05 -5.44
CA ASN A 226 7.93 -3.76 -4.87
C ASN A 226 7.75 -2.72 -5.97
N LEU A 227 6.53 -2.28 -6.20
CA LEU A 227 6.21 -1.34 -7.27
C LEU A 227 6.96 -0.01 -7.15
N ASN A 228 7.27 0.47 -5.93
CA ASN A 228 8.10 1.67 -5.74
C ASN A 228 9.53 1.50 -6.27
N MET A 229 10.05 0.27 -6.27
CA MET A 229 11.39 -0.04 -6.76
C MET A 229 11.42 -0.34 -8.27
N ASN A 230 10.26 -0.55 -8.88
CA ASN A 230 10.15 -1.02 -10.27
C ASN A 230 9.96 0.11 -11.29
N PHE A 231 9.89 1.38 -10.87
CA PHE A 231 9.88 2.51 -11.80
C PHE A 231 11.28 2.76 -12.41
N SER A 232 11.31 3.44 -13.56
CA SER A 232 12.56 3.69 -14.31
C SER A 232 13.52 4.67 -13.63
N PHE A 233 13.01 5.59 -12.81
CA PHE A 233 13.85 6.56 -12.11
C PHE A 233 14.58 5.90 -10.94
N ASP A 234 15.92 6.00 -10.95
CA ASP A 234 16.82 5.42 -9.94
C ASP A 234 16.57 3.92 -9.66
N TYR A 235 16.22 3.18 -10.73
CA TYR A 235 15.89 1.75 -10.65
C TYR A 235 17.05 0.98 -10.01
N PRO A 236 16.81 0.28 -8.89
CA PRO A 236 17.86 -0.38 -8.15
C PRO A 236 18.12 -1.78 -8.71
N ALA A 237 18.71 -1.85 -9.90
CA ALA A 237 19.01 -3.10 -10.59
C ALA A 237 19.68 -4.13 -9.66
N PHE A 238 19.24 -5.37 -9.76
CA PHE A 238 19.73 -6.52 -9.00
C PHE A 238 19.41 -6.53 -7.49
N LYS A 239 18.67 -5.54 -6.96
CA LYS A 239 18.18 -5.64 -5.60
C LYS A 239 16.96 -6.59 -5.52
N PRO A 240 16.86 -7.43 -4.48
CA PRO A 240 15.66 -8.21 -4.24
C PRO A 240 14.41 -7.33 -4.26
N GLY A 241 13.34 -7.80 -4.89
CA GLY A 241 12.08 -7.07 -5.01
C GLY A 241 12.06 -5.91 -6.03
N ALA A 242 13.14 -5.66 -6.78
CA ALA A 242 13.17 -4.62 -7.82
C ALA A 242 12.50 -5.05 -9.14
N GLY A 243 12.35 -6.35 -9.38
CA GLY A 243 11.90 -6.92 -10.63
C GLY A 243 13.04 -7.23 -11.59
N GLU A 244 12.72 -7.88 -12.70
CA GLU A 244 13.70 -8.31 -13.69
C GLU A 244 14.35 -7.10 -14.39
N HIS A 245 13.56 -6.09 -14.68
CA HIS A 245 14.01 -4.81 -15.24
C HIS A 245 13.05 -3.69 -14.81
N ALA A 246 13.44 -2.44 -15.01
CA ALA A 246 12.57 -1.31 -14.74
C ALA A 246 11.26 -1.45 -15.51
N VAL A 247 10.14 -1.21 -14.83
CA VAL A 247 8.78 -1.30 -15.39
C VAL A 247 8.45 -2.71 -15.92
N SER A 248 9.00 -3.75 -15.26
CA SER A 248 8.67 -5.15 -15.59
C SER A 248 7.24 -5.52 -15.19
N GLU A 249 6.74 -4.91 -14.12
CA GLU A 249 5.43 -5.25 -13.59
C GLU A 249 4.28 -4.63 -14.40
N GLU A 250 3.21 -5.39 -14.53
CA GLU A 250 2.03 -5.00 -15.32
C GLU A 250 1.44 -3.69 -14.83
N GLU A 251 1.35 -3.50 -13.51
CA GLU A 251 0.82 -2.30 -12.87
C GLU A 251 1.66 -1.07 -13.20
N ASN A 252 2.99 -1.18 -13.05
CA ASN A 252 3.92 -0.10 -13.35
C ASN A 252 3.94 0.23 -14.84
N ARG A 253 3.96 -0.81 -15.69
CA ARG A 253 3.96 -0.66 -17.14
C ARG A 253 2.70 0.02 -17.63
N ALA A 254 1.53 -0.43 -17.19
CA ALA A 254 0.26 0.16 -17.60
C ALA A 254 0.14 1.62 -17.16
N LEU A 255 0.61 1.96 -15.95
CA LEU A 255 0.66 3.34 -15.47
C LEU A 255 1.63 4.19 -16.30
N ALA A 256 2.82 3.67 -16.62
CA ALA A 256 3.81 4.38 -17.43
C ALA A 256 3.31 4.60 -18.86
N GLU A 257 2.76 3.58 -19.52
CA GLU A 257 2.16 3.68 -20.84
C GLU A 257 1.02 4.70 -20.86
N PHE A 258 0.14 4.65 -19.87
CA PHE A 258 -0.93 5.64 -19.72
C PHE A 258 -0.39 7.07 -19.63
N LEU A 259 0.66 7.32 -18.84
CA LEU A 259 1.29 8.64 -18.71
C LEU A 259 1.93 9.09 -20.01
N PHE A 260 2.58 8.19 -20.76
CA PHE A 260 3.20 8.53 -22.04
C PHE A 260 2.19 8.80 -23.16
N GLU A 261 1.03 8.16 -23.12
CA GLU A 261 -0.05 8.37 -24.09
C GLU A 261 -0.86 9.66 -23.83
N ARG A 262 -0.77 10.25 -22.63
CA ARG A 262 -1.61 11.36 -22.19
C ARG A 262 -0.85 12.67 -22.06
N TRP A 263 -0.79 13.41 -23.15
CA TRP A 263 -0.13 14.72 -23.21
C TRP A 263 -0.79 15.79 -22.35
N ASN A 264 -2.05 15.58 -21.95
CA ASN A 264 -2.80 16.53 -21.16
C ASN A 264 -2.49 16.43 -19.65
N ILE A 265 -1.75 15.44 -19.18
CA ILE A 265 -1.42 15.29 -17.74
C ILE A 265 -0.39 16.34 -17.35
N TYR A 266 -0.84 17.30 -16.55
CA TYR A 266 -0.04 18.43 -16.08
C TYR A 266 0.72 18.15 -14.79
N ALA A 267 0.12 17.36 -13.88
CA ALA A 267 0.72 17.00 -12.61
C ALA A 267 0.23 15.64 -12.11
N VAL A 268 1.07 15.01 -11.28
CA VAL A 268 0.79 13.76 -10.58
C VAL A 268 0.80 14.03 -9.08
N PHE A 269 -0.28 13.66 -8.40
CA PHE A 269 -0.39 13.67 -6.95
C PHE A 269 -0.36 12.24 -6.43
N SER A 270 0.74 11.84 -5.81
CA SER A 270 0.89 10.52 -5.20
C SER A 270 0.77 10.61 -3.69
N TYR A 271 -0.20 9.90 -3.13
CA TYR A 271 -0.44 9.83 -1.69
C TYR A 271 0.25 8.58 -1.13
N THR A 272 1.45 8.77 -0.60
CA THR A 272 2.31 7.71 -0.05
C THR A 272 2.72 8.03 1.37
N ARG A 273 3.52 7.17 1.99
CA ARG A 273 4.11 7.41 3.33
C ARG A 273 5.20 8.49 3.29
N GLU A 274 5.76 8.75 2.13
CA GLU A 274 6.88 9.68 1.97
C GLU A 274 6.42 11.13 2.03
N ASN A 275 7.10 11.93 2.84
CA ASN A 275 6.82 13.36 2.98
C ASN A 275 7.75 14.18 2.08
N ASN A 276 7.43 14.29 0.81
CA ASN A 276 8.17 15.09 -0.16
C ASN A 276 7.74 16.57 -0.24
N LEU A 277 6.67 16.95 0.48
CA LEU A 277 6.24 18.36 0.54
C LEU A 277 7.07 19.19 1.50
N SER A 278 7.46 18.63 2.65
CA SER A 278 8.30 19.31 3.64
C SER A 278 9.80 19.01 3.49
N HIS A 279 10.14 17.95 2.78
CA HIS A 279 11.50 17.51 2.54
C HIS A 279 11.74 17.45 1.02
N PRO A 280 12.36 18.47 0.43
CA PRO A 280 12.59 18.46 -1.01
C PRO A 280 13.46 17.26 -1.42
N VAL A 281 13.11 16.66 -2.54
CA VAL A 281 13.92 15.60 -3.12
C VAL A 281 15.29 16.17 -3.52
N THR A 282 16.35 15.60 -2.97
CA THR A 282 17.72 15.96 -3.37
C THR A 282 18.14 15.10 -4.54
N TYR A 283 18.47 15.74 -5.65
CA TYR A 283 19.02 15.04 -6.81
C TYR A 283 20.53 14.95 -6.70
N ASP A 284 21.09 13.77 -6.94
CA ASP A 284 22.49 13.69 -7.32
C ASP A 284 22.58 13.98 -8.83
N ALA A 285 23.02 15.19 -9.18
CA ALA A 285 23.13 15.62 -10.57
C ALA A 285 24.16 14.81 -11.40
N ARG A 286 24.81 13.82 -10.78
CA ARG A 286 25.80 12.93 -11.42
C ARG A 286 25.26 11.53 -11.70
N LYS A 287 24.01 11.26 -11.36
CA LYS A 287 23.33 10.00 -11.70
C LYS A 287 22.46 10.13 -12.95
#